data_4be93b09a403040e0a07dc6436a543a7
#
_entry.id   4be93b09a403040e0a07dc6436a543a7
#
_cell.length_a   1.000
_cell.length_b   1.000
_cell.length_c   1.000
_cell.angle_alpha   90.00
_cell.angle_beta   90.00
_cell.angle_gamma   90.00
#
_symmetry.space_group_name_H-M   'P 1'
#
loop_
_entity.id
_entity.type
_entity.pdbx_description
1 polymer ?
#
loop_
_entity_poly.entity_id
_entity_poly.type
_entity_poly.pdbx_seq_one_letter_code
_entity_poly.pdbx_strand_id
1 'polypeptide(L)'
;ISTKATFPMGKDVNAYGSSRFHLIEACENSLRRLNTDHIDVYHMHGFDGSTPVEETLRALDDLVTSGKVRYIACSNFSGWHLMKSLSIAEKYGWSKYISHQVYYSLLNREFEWELMPLGIDQKIGTMVWSPLASGRLSGKYRRNSAIPEKSRIAAGTSTVPKDAAPEERLYAIVDVLDEISRETDKSVAQIALNWLLQRPTVSSIIVGARTE
;
A
#
# COMPACT_ATOMS: atom_id res chain seq x y z
N ILE A 1 14.54 4.11 -2.30
CA ILE A 1 13.57 4.53 -3.34
C ILE A 1 12.61 3.38 -3.63
N SER A 2 11.30 3.67 -3.74
CA SER A 2 10.28 2.67 -4.05
C SER A 2 9.37 3.16 -5.18
N THR A 3 9.07 2.28 -6.14
CA THR A 3 8.13 2.55 -7.24
C THR A 3 7.31 1.30 -7.57
N LYS A 4 6.38 1.42 -8.52
CA LYS A 4 5.40 0.38 -8.83
C LYS A 4 5.21 0.22 -10.33
N ALA A 5 4.79 -1.00 -10.75
CA ALA A 5 4.23 -1.28 -12.07
C ALA A 5 2.88 -1.98 -11.95
N THR A 6 2.27 -2.34 -13.03
CA THR A 6 0.99 -3.03 -13.27
C THR A 6 -0.09 -2.09 -13.82
N PHE A 7 -0.30 -0.93 -13.20
CA PHE A 7 -1.35 0.00 -13.66
C PHE A 7 -0.96 0.69 -14.97
N PRO A 8 -1.96 1.07 -15.80
CA PRO A 8 -1.71 1.66 -17.11
C PRO A 8 -0.85 2.93 -17.06
N MET A 9 0.18 2.98 -17.89
CA MET A 9 1.03 4.16 -18.10
C MET A 9 0.87 4.77 -19.49
N GLY A 10 -0.04 4.23 -20.29
CA GLY A 10 -0.32 4.68 -21.65
C GLY A 10 -1.56 3.99 -22.23
N LYS A 11 -1.79 4.18 -23.53
CA LYS A 11 -2.93 3.58 -24.26
C LYS A 11 -2.56 2.29 -25.02
N ASP A 12 -1.26 1.98 -25.09
CA ASP A 12 -0.78 0.77 -25.73
C ASP A 12 -1.18 -0.47 -24.93
N VAL A 13 -1.47 -1.57 -25.64
CA VAL A 13 -1.81 -2.86 -25.03
C VAL A 13 -0.73 -3.40 -24.10
N ASN A 14 0.53 -3.06 -24.34
CA ASN A 14 1.66 -3.44 -23.51
C ASN A 14 2.00 -2.41 -22.41
N ALA A 15 1.25 -1.31 -22.30
CA ALA A 15 1.51 -0.26 -21.33
C ALA A 15 0.87 -0.52 -19.95
N TYR A 16 0.42 -1.76 -19.67
CA TYR A 16 -0.17 -2.19 -18.40
C TYR A 16 0.01 -3.68 -18.17
N GLY A 17 -0.36 -4.14 -16.96
CA GLY A 17 -0.31 -5.54 -16.56
C GLY A 17 1.03 -5.93 -15.93
N SER A 18 1.23 -7.23 -15.80
CA SER A 18 2.42 -7.79 -15.14
C SER A 18 3.22 -8.73 -16.05
N SER A 19 3.05 -8.57 -17.39
CA SER A 19 3.85 -9.30 -18.35
C SER A 19 5.34 -8.95 -18.22
N ARG A 20 6.19 -9.87 -18.59
CA ARG A 20 7.65 -9.66 -18.63
C ARG A 20 8.02 -8.41 -19.44
N PHE A 21 7.40 -8.24 -20.60
CA PHE A 21 7.65 -7.08 -21.47
C PHE A 21 7.38 -5.76 -20.72
N HIS A 22 6.16 -5.62 -20.17
CA HIS A 22 5.78 -4.39 -19.46
C HIS A 22 6.63 -4.14 -18.22
N LEU A 23 6.92 -5.16 -17.41
CA LEU A 23 7.66 -4.99 -16.17
C LEU A 23 9.08 -4.47 -16.39
N ILE A 24 9.77 -5.00 -17.41
CA ILE A 24 11.12 -4.55 -17.75
C ILE A 24 11.08 -3.11 -18.24
N GLU A 25 10.19 -2.79 -19.19
CA GLU A 25 10.05 -1.44 -19.72
C GLU A 25 9.65 -0.42 -18.65
N ALA A 26 8.69 -0.76 -17.79
CA ALA A 26 8.25 0.10 -16.67
C ALA A 26 9.37 0.35 -15.64
N CYS A 27 10.23 -0.65 -15.40
CA CYS A 27 11.41 -0.51 -14.56
C CYS A 27 12.40 0.47 -15.16
N GLU A 28 12.76 0.31 -16.43
CA GLU A 28 13.67 1.20 -17.15
C GLU A 28 13.15 2.65 -17.19
N ASN A 29 11.85 2.79 -17.46
CA ASN A 29 11.18 4.09 -17.45
C ASN A 29 11.20 4.74 -16.04
N SER A 30 11.07 3.95 -14.99
CA SER A 30 11.17 4.43 -13.61
C SER A 30 12.58 4.88 -13.26
N LEU A 31 13.60 4.10 -13.60
CA LEU A 31 15.00 4.46 -13.39
C LEU A 31 15.35 5.79 -14.07
N ARG A 32 14.93 5.98 -15.32
CA ARG A 32 15.14 7.25 -16.05
C ARG A 32 14.45 8.43 -15.38
N ARG A 33 13.16 8.29 -14.98
CA ARG A 33 12.42 9.39 -14.33
C ARG A 33 12.95 9.72 -12.94
N LEU A 34 13.43 8.72 -12.21
CA LEU A 34 13.99 8.90 -10.87
C LEU A 34 15.46 9.32 -10.88
N ASN A 35 16.09 9.29 -12.06
CA ASN A 35 17.50 9.58 -12.26
C ASN A 35 18.39 8.77 -11.30
N THR A 36 18.22 7.47 -11.31
CA THR A 36 18.95 6.50 -10.47
C THR A 36 19.25 5.23 -11.26
N ASP A 37 20.26 4.50 -10.84
CA ASP A 37 20.68 3.23 -11.44
C ASP A 37 19.97 2.03 -10.82
N HIS A 38 19.28 2.20 -9.68
CA HIS A 38 18.56 1.13 -9.01
C HIS A 38 17.29 1.59 -8.31
N ILE A 39 16.39 0.63 -8.06
CA ILE A 39 15.18 0.77 -7.24
C ILE A 39 15.36 -0.12 -6.01
N ASP A 40 15.22 0.43 -4.80
CA ASP A 40 15.36 -0.37 -3.59
C ASP A 40 14.20 -1.37 -3.44
N VAL A 41 12.95 -0.94 -3.67
CA VAL A 41 11.78 -1.82 -3.61
C VAL A 41 10.86 -1.59 -4.80
N TYR A 42 10.71 -2.62 -5.64
CA TYR A 42 9.82 -2.59 -6.81
C TYR A 42 8.54 -3.37 -6.53
N HIS A 43 7.40 -2.69 -6.58
CA HIS A 43 6.10 -3.27 -6.23
C HIS A 43 5.28 -3.65 -7.45
N MET A 44 4.64 -4.80 -7.40
CA MET A 44 3.42 -5.04 -8.17
C MET A 44 2.30 -4.22 -7.56
N HIS A 45 1.70 -3.28 -8.31
CA HIS A 45 0.68 -2.35 -7.79
C HIS A 45 -0.67 -3.02 -7.51
N GLY A 46 -0.93 -4.13 -8.18
CA GLY A 46 -2.07 -5.02 -8.01
C GLY A 46 -1.77 -6.37 -8.65
N PHE A 47 -2.60 -7.36 -8.37
CA PHE A 47 -2.51 -8.66 -9.00
C PHE A 47 -3.06 -8.60 -10.43
N ASP A 48 -2.31 -9.13 -11.38
CA ASP A 48 -2.75 -9.28 -12.77
C ASP A 48 -3.16 -10.74 -13.02
N GLY A 49 -4.47 -10.95 -13.16
CA GLY A 49 -5.01 -12.29 -13.42
C GLY A 49 -4.83 -12.76 -14.87
N SER A 50 -4.39 -11.89 -15.78
CA SER A 50 -4.20 -12.21 -17.19
C SER A 50 -2.81 -12.75 -17.52
N THR A 51 -1.82 -12.45 -16.64
CA THR A 51 -0.44 -12.90 -16.81
C THR A 51 -0.15 -14.07 -15.87
N PRO A 52 0.44 -15.18 -16.35
CA PRO A 52 0.91 -16.26 -15.48
C PRO A 52 1.86 -15.73 -14.39
N VAL A 53 1.64 -16.13 -13.14
CA VAL A 53 2.45 -15.67 -12.00
C VAL A 53 3.93 -16.02 -12.19
N GLU A 54 4.22 -17.14 -12.84
CA GLU A 54 5.56 -17.59 -13.17
C GLU A 54 6.30 -16.60 -14.09
N GLU A 55 5.60 -16.03 -15.09
CA GLU A 55 6.19 -15.02 -15.99
C GLU A 55 6.52 -13.74 -15.23
N THR A 56 5.58 -13.27 -14.42
CA THR A 56 5.75 -12.09 -13.57
C THR A 56 6.94 -12.25 -12.62
N LEU A 57 6.99 -13.36 -11.88
CA LEU A 57 8.06 -13.58 -10.90
C LEU A 57 9.41 -13.80 -11.57
N ARG A 58 9.47 -14.49 -12.72
CA ARG A 58 10.70 -14.63 -13.47
C ARG A 58 11.24 -13.28 -13.95
N ALA A 59 10.36 -12.40 -14.45
CA ALA A 59 10.77 -11.06 -14.87
C ALA A 59 11.32 -10.23 -13.70
N LEU A 60 10.66 -10.32 -12.55
CA LEU A 60 11.10 -9.62 -11.33
C LEU A 60 12.43 -10.16 -10.81
N ASP A 61 12.64 -11.46 -10.85
CA ASP A 61 13.90 -12.12 -10.46
C ASP A 61 15.06 -11.71 -11.38
N ASP A 62 14.83 -11.61 -12.68
CA ASP A 62 15.82 -11.11 -13.63
C ASP A 62 16.19 -9.65 -13.35
N LEU A 63 15.23 -8.79 -12.95
CA LEU A 63 15.49 -7.41 -12.56
C LEU A 63 16.31 -7.32 -11.26
N VAL A 64 16.11 -8.24 -10.31
CA VAL A 64 16.92 -8.34 -9.10
C VAL A 64 18.32 -8.83 -9.45
N THR A 65 18.45 -9.90 -10.23
CA THR A 65 19.73 -10.48 -10.64
C THR A 65 20.59 -9.49 -11.43
N SER A 66 19.95 -8.64 -12.25
CA SER A 66 20.66 -7.57 -12.99
C SER A 66 21.08 -6.37 -12.15
N GLY A 67 20.67 -6.31 -10.86
CA GLY A 67 20.98 -5.23 -9.94
C GLY A 67 20.14 -3.97 -10.10
N LYS A 68 19.19 -3.93 -11.06
CA LYS A 68 18.27 -2.80 -11.25
C LYS A 68 17.25 -2.66 -10.14
N VAL A 69 16.91 -3.76 -9.49
CA VAL A 69 15.99 -3.83 -8.35
C VAL A 69 16.69 -4.57 -7.21
N ARG A 70 16.62 -4.06 -6.00
CA ARG A 70 17.20 -4.72 -4.82
C ARG A 70 16.24 -5.73 -4.21
N TYR A 71 14.98 -5.33 -4.04
CA TYR A 71 13.93 -6.16 -3.46
C TYR A 71 12.62 -5.99 -4.22
N ILE A 72 11.83 -7.05 -4.26
CA ILE A 72 10.49 -7.02 -4.85
C ILE A 72 9.41 -7.06 -3.77
N ALA A 73 8.28 -6.44 -4.05
CA ALA A 73 7.12 -6.39 -3.17
C ALA A 73 5.81 -6.42 -3.96
N CYS A 74 4.70 -6.61 -3.27
CA CYS A 74 3.38 -6.52 -3.89
C CYS A 74 2.49 -5.51 -3.17
N SER A 75 1.40 -5.12 -3.81
CA SER A 75 0.39 -4.23 -3.24
C SER A 75 -1.00 -4.72 -3.65
N ASN A 76 -1.96 -4.60 -2.74
CA ASN A 76 -3.38 -4.92 -2.99
C ASN A 76 -3.61 -6.38 -3.47
N PHE A 77 -2.78 -7.31 -3.06
CA PHE A 77 -3.00 -8.74 -3.28
C PHE A 77 -3.95 -9.27 -2.19
N SER A 78 -4.79 -10.25 -2.52
CA SER A 78 -5.42 -11.09 -1.52
C SER A 78 -4.42 -12.10 -0.95
N GLY A 79 -4.75 -12.76 0.16
CA GLY A 79 -3.85 -13.74 0.79
C GLY A 79 -3.51 -14.89 -0.14
N TRP A 80 -4.48 -15.42 -0.89
CA TRP A 80 -4.21 -16.51 -1.82
C TRP A 80 -3.30 -16.11 -3.00
N HIS A 81 -3.42 -14.86 -3.50
CA HIS A 81 -2.53 -14.33 -4.54
C HIS A 81 -1.08 -14.24 -4.02
N LEU A 82 -0.92 -13.70 -2.81
CA LEU A 82 0.39 -13.58 -2.19
C LEU A 82 0.97 -14.97 -1.91
N MET A 83 0.21 -15.88 -1.30
CA MET A 83 0.70 -17.22 -0.99
C MET A 83 1.04 -18.01 -2.25
N LYS A 84 0.22 -17.94 -3.32
CA LYS A 84 0.55 -18.55 -4.61
C LYS A 84 1.88 -18.04 -5.15
N SER A 85 2.09 -16.72 -5.10
CA SER A 85 3.33 -16.12 -5.59
C SER A 85 4.55 -16.54 -4.77
N LEU A 86 4.45 -16.59 -3.45
CA LEU A 86 5.52 -17.05 -2.57
C LEU A 86 5.88 -18.52 -2.81
N SER A 87 4.86 -19.39 -2.97
CA SER A 87 5.06 -20.81 -3.25
C SER A 87 5.74 -21.05 -4.60
N ILE A 88 5.40 -20.28 -5.63
CA ILE A 88 6.05 -20.36 -6.94
C ILE A 88 7.50 -19.87 -6.86
N ALA A 89 7.75 -18.75 -6.21
CA ALA A 89 9.10 -18.24 -6.00
C ALA A 89 9.98 -19.25 -5.24
N GLU A 90 9.45 -19.88 -4.18
CA GLU A 90 10.12 -20.95 -3.44
C GLU A 90 10.47 -22.14 -4.33
N LYS A 91 9.49 -22.62 -5.08
CA LYS A 91 9.66 -23.78 -5.98
C LYS A 91 10.78 -23.60 -6.99
N TYR A 92 10.94 -22.39 -7.51
CA TYR A 92 11.94 -22.11 -8.55
C TYR A 92 13.23 -21.45 -8.02
N GLY A 93 13.33 -21.17 -6.71
CA GLY A 93 14.46 -20.49 -6.11
C GLY A 93 14.60 -19.03 -6.55
N TRP A 94 13.49 -18.38 -6.88
CA TRP A 94 13.45 -16.97 -7.28
C TRP A 94 13.28 -16.03 -6.09
N SER A 95 13.55 -14.77 -6.32
CA SER A 95 13.31 -13.68 -5.37
C SER A 95 11.86 -13.69 -4.88
N LYS A 96 11.67 -13.59 -3.55
CA LYS A 96 10.34 -13.52 -2.94
C LYS A 96 9.93 -12.10 -2.65
N TYR A 97 8.62 -11.83 -2.62
CA TYR A 97 8.11 -10.58 -2.08
C TYR A 97 8.51 -10.44 -0.61
N ILE A 98 9.16 -9.33 -0.27
CA ILE A 98 9.58 -9.03 1.12
C ILE A 98 8.53 -8.24 1.89
N SER A 99 7.65 -7.54 1.18
CA SER A 99 6.60 -6.74 1.79
C SER A 99 5.33 -6.71 0.97
N HIS A 100 4.23 -6.44 1.67
CA HIS A 100 2.91 -6.23 1.10
C HIS A 100 2.41 -4.82 1.43
N GLN A 101 2.14 -4.01 0.42
CA GLN A 101 1.59 -2.67 0.59
C GLN A 101 0.07 -2.72 0.55
N VAL A 102 -0.59 -2.38 1.67
CA VAL A 102 -2.02 -2.61 1.90
C VAL A 102 -2.75 -1.37 2.38
N TYR A 103 -4.06 -1.32 2.11
CA TYR A 103 -4.97 -0.40 2.78
C TYR A 103 -5.24 -0.88 4.20
N TYR A 104 -4.90 -0.05 5.18
CA TYR A 104 -5.17 -0.37 6.57
C TYR A 104 -5.28 0.90 7.40
N SER A 105 -6.27 0.97 8.27
CA SER A 105 -6.49 2.09 9.17
C SER A 105 -7.40 1.66 10.33
N LEU A 106 -7.59 2.51 11.32
CA LEU A 106 -8.59 2.30 12.38
C LEU A 106 -10.02 2.13 11.85
N LEU A 107 -10.32 2.68 10.66
CA LEU A 107 -11.63 2.53 10.00
C LEU A 107 -11.76 1.23 9.24
N ASN A 108 -10.69 0.73 8.64
CA ASN A 108 -10.67 -0.43 7.74
C ASN A 108 -9.67 -1.44 8.25
N ARG A 109 -10.18 -2.50 8.88
CA ARG A 109 -9.39 -3.49 9.61
C ARG A 109 -9.45 -4.90 8.99
N GLU A 110 -9.96 -5.02 7.77
CA GLU A 110 -10.08 -6.29 7.03
C GLU A 110 -8.73 -6.97 6.82
N PHE A 111 -7.65 -6.18 6.74
CA PHE A 111 -6.27 -6.67 6.71
C PHE A 111 -5.95 -7.66 7.84
N GLU A 112 -6.56 -7.49 9.01
CA GLU A 112 -6.30 -8.31 10.21
C GLU A 112 -6.83 -9.74 10.09
N TRP A 113 -7.78 -10.00 9.19
CA TRP A 113 -8.47 -11.29 9.10
C TRP A 113 -7.62 -12.36 8.41
N GLU A 114 -6.92 -11.99 7.35
CA GLU A 114 -6.17 -12.92 6.50
C GLU A 114 -4.71 -12.47 6.28
N LEU A 115 -4.52 -11.21 5.90
CA LEU A 115 -3.22 -10.71 5.45
C LEU A 115 -2.22 -10.53 6.58
N MET A 116 -2.67 -10.13 7.77
CA MET A 116 -1.80 -10.03 8.94
C MET A 116 -1.33 -11.39 9.43
N PRO A 117 -2.18 -12.41 9.65
CA PRO A 117 -1.75 -13.76 9.95
C PRO A 117 -0.79 -14.34 8.90
N LEU A 118 -1.08 -14.15 7.62
CA LEU A 118 -0.20 -14.57 6.54
C LEU A 118 1.16 -13.87 6.61
N GLY A 119 1.17 -12.56 6.86
CA GLY A 119 2.40 -11.78 7.01
C GLY A 119 3.27 -12.25 8.17
N ILE A 120 2.66 -12.63 9.30
CA ILE A 120 3.35 -13.20 10.45
C ILE A 120 3.97 -14.56 10.09
N ASP A 121 3.19 -15.46 9.49
CA ASP A 121 3.61 -16.81 9.12
C ASP A 121 4.74 -16.79 8.08
N GLN A 122 4.57 -15.99 7.02
CA GLN A 122 5.52 -15.91 5.91
C GLN A 122 6.64 -14.85 6.12
N LYS A 123 6.67 -14.17 7.25
CA LYS A 123 7.63 -13.10 7.58
C LYS A 123 7.65 -11.96 6.56
N ILE A 124 6.47 -11.58 6.08
CA ILE A 124 6.26 -10.49 5.12
C ILE A 124 5.98 -9.19 5.87
N GLY A 125 6.79 -8.17 5.63
CA GLY A 125 6.56 -6.83 6.19
C GLY A 125 5.35 -6.15 5.55
N THR A 126 4.69 -5.27 6.29
CA THR A 126 3.54 -4.52 5.81
C THR A 126 3.88 -3.05 5.69
N MET A 127 3.59 -2.48 4.52
CA MET A 127 3.59 -1.03 4.28
C MET A 127 2.14 -0.55 4.16
N VAL A 128 1.74 0.40 5.00
CA VAL A 128 0.34 0.84 5.05
C VAL A 128 0.13 2.06 4.17
N TRP A 129 -0.78 1.97 3.18
CA TRP A 129 -1.24 3.16 2.46
C TRP A 129 -2.57 3.68 3.00
N SER A 130 -2.82 4.98 2.85
CA SER A 130 -3.99 5.69 3.39
C SER A 130 -4.22 5.49 4.90
N PRO A 131 -3.19 5.58 5.76
CA PRO A 131 -3.30 5.27 7.19
C PRO A 131 -4.29 6.17 7.93
N LEU A 132 -4.58 7.34 7.40
CA LEU A 132 -5.56 8.29 7.93
C LEU A 132 -6.89 8.26 7.16
N ALA A 133 -7.18 7.22 6.37
CA ALA A 133 -8.43 7.06 5.61
C ALA A 133 -8.78 8.33 4.80
N SER A 134 -7.88 8.78 3.91
CA SER A 134 -7.99 10.04 3.15
C SER A 134 -8.16 11.29 4.01
N GLY A 135 -7.66 11.25 5.24
CA GLY A 135 -7.70 12.35 6.19
C GLY A 135 -8.89 12.33 7.14
N ARG A 136 -9.77 11.34 7.06
CA ARG A 136 -10.92 11.18 7.98
C ARG A 136 -10.46 11.05 9.44
N LEU A 137 -9.33 10.38 9.67
CA LEU A 137 -8.72 10.17 10.99
C LEU A 137 -7.68 11.25 11.37
N SER A 138 -7.73 12.40 10.73
CA SER A 138 -6.78 13.49 11.02
C SER A 138 -7.25 14.47 12.09
N GLY A 139 -8.46 14.27 12.62
CA GLY A 139 -9.05 15.16 13.61
C GLY A 139 -9.79 16.39 13.04
N LYS A 140 -9.85 16.56 11.72
CA LYS A 140 -10.56 17.69 11.10
C LYS A 140 -12.03 17.41 10.74
N TYR A 141 -12.48 16.18 10.87
CA TYR A 141 -13.87 15.78 10.65
C TYR A 141 -14.52 15.50 12.00
N ARG A 142 -15.67 16.12 12.25
CA ARG A 142 -16.41 16.05 13.52
C ARG A 142 -17.89 15.91 13.25
N ARG A 143 -18.62 15.33 14.23
CA ARG A 143 -20.08 15.31 14.19
C ARG A 143 -20.63 16.73 14.00
N ASN A 144 -21.68 16.84 13.20
CA ASN A 144 -22.39 18.10 12.96
C ASN A 144 -21.53 19.27 12.46
N SER A 145 -20.33 18.98 11.94
CA SER A 145 -19.45 19.99 11.35
C SER A 145 -19.47 19.90 9.83
N ALA A 146 -19.36 21.04 9.17
CA ALA A 146 -19.22 21.08 7.72
C ALA A 146 -17.93 20.35 7.27
N ILE A 147 -17.98 19.73 6.11
CA ILE A 147 -16.77 19.12 5.49
C ILE A 147 -15.78 20.24 5.18
N PRO A 148 -14.52 20.17 5.65
CA PRO A 148 -13.54 21.21 5.38
C PRO A 148 -13.33 21.41 3.86
N GLU A 149 -13.49 22.64 3.37
CA GLU A 149 -13.42 23.00 1.95
C GLU A 149 -12.12 22.53 1.27
N LYS A 150 -10.98 22.68 1.95
CA LYS A 150 -9.66 22.28 1.46
C LYS A 150 -9.33 20.82 1.78
N SER A 151 -10.31 19.90 1.74
CA SER A 151 -10.13 18.50 2.03
C SER A 151 -10.16 17.64 0.77
N ARG A 152 -9.57 16.41 0.82
CA ARG A 152 -9.65 15.45 -0.28
C ARG A 152 -11.08 15.01 -0.56
N ILE A 153 -11.94 14.98 0.46
CA ILE A 153 -13.34 14.60 0.31
C ILE A 153 -14.09 15.72 -0.45
N ALA A 154 -13.91 16.99 -0.06
CA ALA A 154 -14.51 18.12 -0.77
C ALA A 154 -14.01 18.23 -2.22
N ALA A 155 -12.73 17.95 -2.45
CA ALA A 155 -12.12 17.97 -3.78
C ALA A 155 -12.47 16.73 -4.65
N GLY A 156 -13.20 15.74 -4.13
CA GLY A 156 -13.51 14.50 -4.86
C GLY A 156 -12.28 13.62 -5.16
N THR A 157 -11.14 13.84 -4.50
CA THR A 157 -9.87 13.11 -4.72
C THR A 157 -9.59 12.07 -3.64
N SER A 158 -10.62 11.67 -2.89
CA SER A 158 -10.50 10.60 -1.89
C SER A 158 -10.25 9.27 -2.58
N THR A 159 -9.18 8.57 -2.16
CA THR A 159 -8.88 7.20 -2.58
C THR A 159 -9.69 6.16 -1.79
N VAL A 160 -10.38 6.59 -0.74
CA VAL A 160 -11.22 5.74 0.11
C VAL A 160 -12.67 6.01 -0.26
N PRO A 161 -13.47 4.98 -0.60
CA PRO A 161 -14.90 5.13 -0.91
C PRO A 161 -15.65 5.87 0.21
N LYS A 162 -16.69 6.63 -0.16
CA LYS A 162 -17.48 7.39 0.83
C LYS A 162 -18.17 6.47 1.84
N ASP A 163 -18.56 5.31 1.41
CA ASP A 163 -19.26 4.26 2.12
C ASP A 163 -18.35 3.17 2.72
N ALA A 164 -17.03 3.35 2.66
CA ALA A 164 -16.07 2.40 3.21
C ALA A 164 -16.25 2.12 4.71
N ALA A 165 -16.89 3.04 5.44
CA ALA A 165 -17.37 2.80 6.81
C ALA A 165 -18.57 3.71 7.09
N PRO A 166 -19.57 3.23 7.87
CA PRO A 166 -20.66 4.08 8.34
C PRO A 166 -20.13 5.32 9.07
N GLU A 167 -20.78 6.48 8.87
CA GLU A 167 -20.37 7.72 9.53
C GLU A 167 -20.35 7.60 11.05
N GLU A 168 -21.30 6.85 11.62
CA GLU A 168 -21.36 6.59 13.05
C GLU A 168 -20.08 5.95 13.58
N ARG A 169 -19.57 4.94 12.85
CA ARG A 169 -18.30 4.28 13.20
C ARG A 169 -17.11 5.23 13.10
N LEU A 170 -17.09 6.11 12.07
CA LEU A 170 -16.05 7.12 11.95
C LEU A 170 -16.02 8.04 13.16
N TYR A 171 -17.18 8.60 13.52
CA TYR A 171 -17.23 9.56 14.62
C TYR A 171 -16.99 8.90 15.98
N ALA A 172 -17.45 7.67 16.19
CA ALA A 172 -17.13 6.92 17.40
C ALA A 172 -15.62 6.72 17.59
N ILE A 173 -14.89 6.40 16.52
CA ILE A 173 -13.43 6.27 16.56
C ILE A 173 -12.77 7.64 16.81
N VAL A 174 -13.23 8.70 16.13
CA VAL A 174 -12.66 10.04 16.28
C VAL A 174 -12.89 10.58 17.68
N ASP A 175 -14.06 10.33 18.29
CA ASP A 175 -14.37 10.75 19.65
C ASP A 175 -13.38 10.14 20.66
N VAL A 176 -13.07 8.83 20.55
CA VAL A 176 -12.05 8.17 21.37
C VAL A 176 -10.66 8.74 21.10
N LEU A 177 -10.32 8.99 19.84
CA LEU A 177 -9.02 9.59 19.52
C LEU A 177 -8.88 11.01 20.09
N ASP A 178 -9.97 11.78 20.20
CA ASP A 178 -10.00 13.09 20.85
C ASP A 178 -9.82 13.00 22.37
N GLU A 179 -10.36 11.96 23.01
CA GLU A 179 -10.12 11.70 24.44
C GLU A 179 -8.65 11.44 24.71
N ILE A 180 -8.05 10.49 23.96
CA ILE A 180 -6.63 10.19 24.07
C ILE A 180 -5.75 11.41 23.72
N SER A 181 -6.16 12.22 22.75
CA SER A 181 -5.47 13.47 22.37
C SER A 181 -5.37 14.44 23.56
N ARG A 182 -6.46 14.60 24.30
CA ARG A 182 -6.50 15.47 25.51
C ARG A 182 -5.64 14.92 26.65
N GLU A 183 -5.59 13.59 26.80
CA GLU A 183 -4.81 12.93 27.86
C GLU A 183 -3.30 12.98 27.58
N THR A 184 -2.91 12.89 26.30
CA THR A 184 -1.50 12.67 25.89
C THR A 184 -0.82 13.90 25.29
N ASP A 185 -1.59 14.96 25.03
CA ASP A 185 -1.12 16.16 24.28
C ASP A 185 -0.55 15.80 22.89
N LYS A 186 -1.12 14.77 22.24
CA LYS A 186 -0.79 14.35 20.88
C LYS A 186 -1.97 14.60 19.96
N SER A 187 -1.70 14.95 18.71
CA SER A 187 -2.79 15.13 17.73
C SER A 187 -3.49 13.80 17.42
N VAL A 188 -4.77 13.87 17.06
CA VAL A 188 -5.57 12.73 16.60
C VAL A 188 -4.84 11.95 15.48
N ALA A 189 -4.22 12.66 14.55
CA ALA A 189 -3.44 12.05 13.48
C ALA A 189 -2.23 11.26 14.01
N GLN A 190 -1.47 11.82 14.95
CA GLN A 190 -0.32 11.13 15.56
C GLN A 190 -0.74 9.85 16.29
N ILE A 191 -1.85 9.90 17.02
CA ILE A 191 -2.39 8.73 17.74
C ILE A 191 -2.81 7.64 16.74
N ALA A 192 -3.56 8.00 15.70
CA ALA A 192 -4.00 7.06 14.66
C ALA A 192 -2.82 6.43 13.91
N LEU A 193 -1.77 7.19 13.60
CA LEU A 193 -0.56 6.68 12.96
C LEU A 193 0.25 5.78 13.90
N ASN A 194 0.41 6.19 15.17
CA ASN A 194 1.12 5.38 16.16
C ASN A 194 0.41 4.05 16.43
N TRP A 195 -0.92 4.03 16.45
CA TRP A 195 -1.67 2.78 16.59
C TRP A 195 -1.32 1.77 15.49
N LEU A 196 -1.17 2.22 14.23
CA LEU A 196 -0.75 1.36 13.12
C LEU A 196 0.68 0.84 13.31
N LEU A 197 1.62 1.69 13.73
CA LEU A 197 3.02 1.30 13.95
C LEU A 197 3.20 0.26 15.07
N GLN A 198 2.21 0.11 15.96
CA GLN A 198 2.20 -0.91 17.00
C GLN A 198 1.58 -2.25 16.54
N ARG A 199 1.10 -2.34 15.29
CA ARG A 199 0.49 -3.58 14.78
C ARG A 199 1.54 -4.57 14.30
N PRO A 200 1.30 -5.88 14.53
CA PRO A 200 2.16 -6.92 13.99
C PRO A 200 2.35 -6.75 12.48
N THR A 201 3.52 -7.07 11.97
CA THR A 201 3.95 -6.97 10.57
C THR A 201 4.09 -5.54 10.01
N VAL A 202 3.49 -4.50 10.60
CA VAL A 202 3.60 -3.14 10.08
C VAL A 202 5.02 -2.62 10.25
N SER A 203 5.73 -2.53 9.13
CA SER A 203 7.12 -2.03 9.06
C SER A 203 7.18 -0.54 8.74
N SER A 204 6.19 -0.01 8.03
CA SER A 204 6.15 1.40 7.63
C SER A 204 4.74 1.85 7.28
N ILE A 205 4.51 3.16 7.41
CA ILE A 205 3.28 3.83 6.97
C ILE A 205 3.61 4.87 5.90
N ILE A 206 2.75 4.98 4.89
CA ILE A 206 2.93 5.92 3.79
C ILE A 206 2.05 7.14 4.05
N VAL A 207 2.68 8.27 4.26
CA VAL A 207 2.01 9.56 4.46
C VAL A 207 2.39 10.53 3.35
N GLY A 208 1.49 11.47 3.05
CA GLY A 208 1.72 12.53 2.08
C GLY A 208 1.26 13.87 2.65
N ALA A 209 2.12 14.87 2.61
CA ALA A 209 1.80 16.26 2.90
C ALA A 209 1.55 17.03 1.61
N ARG A 210 0.72 18.09 1.67
CA ARG A 210 0.48 19.01 0.55
C ARG A 210 1.28 20.30 0.69
N THR A 211 1.70 20.61 1.89
CA THR A 211 2.50 21.79 2.25
C THR A 211 3.59 21.35 3.21
N GLU A 212 4.68 22.08 3.20
CA GLU A 212 5.75 21.96 4.20
C GLU A 212 5.29 22.39 5.59
#